data_e1697267d6a788e360aecb3cb2514cf1
#
_entry.id   e1697267d6a788e360aecb3cb2514cf1
#
_cell.length_a   1.000
_cell.length_b   1.000
_cell.length_c   1.000
_cell.angle_alpha   90.00
_cell.angle_beta   90.00
_cell.angle_gamma   90.00
#
_symmetry.space_group_name_H-M   'P 1'
#
loop_
_entity.id
_entity.type
_entity.pdbx_description
1 polymer ?
#
loop_
_entity_poly.entity_id
_entity_poly.type
_entity_poly.pdbx_seq_one_letter_code
_entity_poly.pdbx_strand_id
1 'polypeptide(L)' 'MTVEMLKGKIHRATVVQAELDYVGSITVDEELLEAAGIMEYEKVQIVDVNNGSRFETYTICGKRG' A
#
# COMPACT_ATOMS: atom_id res chain seq x y z
N MET A 1 -9.73 -5.44 -25.68
CA MET A 1 -9.06 -6.18 -24.60
C MET A 1 -8.49 -5.24 -23.57
N THR A 2 -8.69 -5.53 -22.29
CA THR A 2 -8.13 -4.73 -21.19
C THR A 2 -7.00 -5.51 -20.52
N VAL A 3 -5.92 -4.83 -20.18
CA VAL A 3 -4.77 -5.47 -19.56
C VAL A 3 -4.46 -4.71 -18.27
N GLU A 4 -4.28 -5.45 -17.17
CA GLU A 4 -3.80 -4.87 -15.93
C GLU A 4 -2.28 -4.93 -15.90
N MET A 5 -1.65 -3.79 -15.59
CA MET A 5 -0.20 -3.67 -15.54
C MET A 5 0.22 -3.14 -14.18
N LEU A 6 1.38 -3.56 -13.71
CA LEU A 6 1.96 -3.03 -12.48
C LEU A 6 2.35 -1.56 -12.73
N LYS A 7 1.77 -0.67 -11.92
CA LYS A 7 2.04 0.77 -12.02
C LYS A 7 3.23 1.17 -11.16
N GLY A 8 3.32 0.62 -9.96
CA GLY A 8 4.39 0.92 -9.03
C GLY A 8 4.43 -0.10 -7.91
N LYS A 9 5.51 -0.08 -7.13
CA LYS A 9 5.74 -1.07 -6.09
C LYS A 9 6.53 -0.48 -4.94
N ILE A 10 6.13 -0.82 -3.71
CA ILE A 10 6.91 -0.57 -2.50
C ILE A 10 7.23 -1.95 -1.94
N HIS A 11 8.53 -2.29 -1.90
CA HIS A 11 8.98 -3.63 -1.53
C HIS A 11 9.53 -3.64 -0.11
N ARG A 12 9.00 -4.54 0.72
CA ARG A 12 9.46 -4.78 2.09
C ARG A 12 9.43 -3.56 3.01
N ALA A 13 8.40 -2.72 2.85
CA ALA A 13 8.19 -1.61 3.77
C ALA A 13 7.93 -2.14 5.18
N THR A 14 8.42 -1.42 6.19
CA THR A 14 8.23 -1.78 7.58
C THR A 14 6.90 -1.26 8.08
N VAL A 15 6.08 -2.14 8.67
CA VAL A 15 4.82 -1.77 9.30
C VAL A 15 5.13 -1.28 10.72
N VAL A 16 4.81 -0.01 11.00
CA VAL A 16 5.08 0.58 12.31
C VAL A 16 3.85 0.58 13.22
N GLN A 17 2.66 0.41 12.66
CA GLN A 17 1.42 0.35 13.42
C GLN A 17 0.40 -0.50 12.67
N ALA A 18 -0.27 -1.38 13.39
CA ALA A 18 -1.35 -2.19 12.83
C ALA A 18 -2.48 -2.29 13.86
N GLU A 19 -3.72 -2.10 13.40
CA GLU A 19 -4.90 -2.20 14.24
C GLU A 19 -5.81 -3.29 13.71
N LEU A 20 -6.19 -4.24 14.56
CA LEU A 20 -7.03 -5.38 14.17
C LEU A 20 -8.42 -4.96 13.72
N ASP A 21 -8.94 -3.89 14.30
CA ASP A 21 -10.29 -3.42 13.99
C ASP A 21 -10.35 -2.42 12.85
N TYR A 22 -9.21 -2.08 12.28
CA TYR A 22 -9.14 -1.12 11.20
C TYR A 22 -9.42 -1.80 9.86
N VAL A 23 -10.41 -1.30 9.15
CA VAL A 23 -10.89 -1.90 7.91
C VAL A 23 -10.81 -0.89 6.78
N GLY A 24 -10.26 -1.32 5.64
CA GLY A 24 -10.49 -0.66 4.37
C GLY A 24 -9.40 0.23 3.82
N SER A 25 -8.31 0.47 4.54
CA SER A 25 -7.25 1.32 3.97
C SER A 25 -5.88 1.04 4.57
N ILE A 26 -4.85 1.53 3.90
CA ILE A 26 -3.49 1.52 4.40
C ILE A 26 -2.93 2.93 4.36
N THR A 27 -2.34 3.38 5.46
CA THR A 27 -1.67 4.67 5.52
C THR A 27 -0.20 4.49 5.19
N VAL A 28 0.29 5.20 4.19
CA VAL A 28 1.65 5.07 3.68
C VAL A 28 2.32 6.43 3.69
N ASP A 29 3.60 6.45 4.09
CA ASP A 29 4.43 7.65 4.06
C ASP A 29 4.35 8.32 2.69
N GLU A 30 4.09 9.62 2.69
CA GLU A 30 3.96 10.42 1.46
C GLU A 30 5.17 10.28 0.54
N GLU A 31 6.38 10.21 1.10
CA GLU A 31 7.58 10.05 0.29
C GLU A 31 7.61 8.72 -0.44
N LEU A 32 7.15 7.65 0.22
CA LEU A 32 7.07 6.34 -0.41
C LEU A 32 6.04 6.31 -1.53
N LEU A 33 4.90 6.95 -1.32
CA LEU A 33 3.87 7.05 -2.36
C LEU A 33 4.39 7.80 -3.57
N GLU A 34 5.06 8.93 -3.35
CA GLU A 34 5.65 9.73 -4.45
C GLU A 34 6.70 8.93 -5.21
N ALA A 35 7.59 8.25 -4.48
CA ALA A 35 8.66 7.47 -5.10
C ALA A 35 8.12 6.33 -5.95
N ALA A 36 7.03 5.71 -5.54
CA ALA A 36 6.41 4.60 -6.26
C ALA A 36 5.43 5.06 -7.34
N GLY A 37 5.09 6.34 -7.38
CA GLY A 37 4.11 6.86 -8.32
C GLY A 37 2.69 6.47 -7.96
N ILE A 38 2.42 6.19 -6.70
CA ILE A 38 1.10 5.81 -6.21
C ILE A 38 0.39 7.03 -5.63
N MET A 39 -0.85 7.23 -6.03
CA MET A 39 -1.64 8.37 -5.56
C MET A 39 -2.41 8.01 -4.30
N GLU A 40 -2.78 9.00 -3.51
CA GLU A 40 -3.70 8.82 -2.40
C GLU A 40 -5.03 8.29 -2.94
N TYR A 41 -5.66 7.41 -2.19
CA TYR A 41 -6.91 6.70 -2.54
C TYR A 41 -6.79 5.74 -3.72
N GLU A 42 -5.59 5.46 -4.15
CA GLU A 42 -5.38 4.49 -5.23
C GLU A 42 -5.50 3.07 -4.67
N LYS A 43 -6.14 2.18 -5.45
CA LYS A 43 -6.26 0.77 -5.09
C LYS A 43 -4.90 0.10 -5.19
N VAL A 44 -4.54 -0.64 -4.15
CA VAL A 44 -3.26 -1.37 -4.11
C VAL A 44 -3.49 -2.79 -3.63
N GLN A 45 -2.56 -3.67 -3.93
CA GLN A 45 -2.53 -5.03 -3.40
C GLN A 45 -1.42 -5.11 -2.35
N ILE A 46 -1.77 -5.61 -1.18
CA ILE A 46 -0.83 -5.81 -0.08
C ILE A 46 -0.47 -7.28 -0.01
N VAL A 47 0.81 -7.57 0.12
CA VAL A 47 1.32 -8.93 0.27
C VAL A 47 2.13 -9.00 1.56
N ASP A 48 1.74 -9.90 2.46
CA ASP A 48 2.49 -10.16 3.68
C ASP A 48 3.62 -11.11 3.36
N VAL A 49 4.88 -10.66 3.49
CA VAL A 49 6.04 -11.49 3.14
C VAL A 49 6.26 -12.65 4.09
N ASN A 50 5.69 -12.62 5.29
CA ASN A 50 5.86 -13.68 6.27
C ASN A 50 4.96 -14.88 6.00
N ASN A 51 3.76 -14.68 5.52
CA ASN A 51 2.80 -15.78 5.33
C ASN A 51 2.19 -15.84 3.93
N GLY A 52 2.57 -14.93 3.05
CA GLY A 52 2.08 -14.91 1.67
C GLY A 52 0.64 -14.44 1.50
N SER A 53 0.01 -13.95 2.55
CA SER A 53 -1.35 -13.42 2.46
C SER A 53 -1.41 -12.19 1.54
N ARG A 54 -2.49 -12.09 0.77
CA ARG A 54 -2.71 -10.98 -0.16
C ARG A 54 -4.09 -10.41 0.03
N PHE A 55 -4.19 -9.09 -0.02
CA PHE A 55 -5.49 -8.43 0.01
C PHE A 55 -5.40 -7.09 -0.73
N GLU A 56 -6.55 -6.59 -1.11
CA GLU A 56 -6.66 -5.32 -1.81
C GLU A 56 -7.25 -4.27 -0.89
N THR A 57 -6.72 -3.05 -0.99
CA THR A 57 -7.19 -1.92 -0.21
C THR A 57 -6.89 -0.63 -0.97
N TYR A 58 -7.04 0.52 -0.34
CA TYR A 58 -6.64 1.79 -0.95
C TYR A 58 -5.71 2.55 -0.02
N THR A 59 -4.93 3.44 -0.61
CA THR A 59 -3.91 4.20 0.12
C THR A 59 -4.48 5.47 0.75
N ILE A 60 -3.94 5.81 1.91
CA ILE A 60 -4.12 7.10 2.56
C ILE A 60 -2.74 7.70 2.76
N CYS A 61 -2.58 8.98 2.44
CA CYS A 61 -1.32 9.67 2.56
C CYS A 61 -0.99 9.91 4.04
N GLY A 62 0.17 9.42 4.48
CA GLY A 62 0.66 9.62 5.84
C GLY A 62 1.71 10.72 5.89
N LYS A 63 2.21 11.01 7.08
CA LYS A 63 3.26 11.99 7.28
C LYS A 63 4.57 11.51 6.70
N ARG A 64 5.36 12.45 6.16
CA ARG A 64 6.72 12.20 5.71
C ARG A 64 7.61 11.79 6.89
N GLY A 65 8.46 10.85 6.64
CA GLY A 65 9.43 10.36 7.63
C GLY A 65 9.00 9.08 8.32
#